data_685436308d3fec1f103c24c71958191b
#
_entry.id   685436308d3fec1f103c24c71958191b
#
_cell.length_a   1.000
_cell.length_b   1.000
_cell.length_c   1.000
_cell.angle_alpha   90.00
_cell.angle_beta   90.00
_cell.angle_gamma   90.00
#
_symmetry.space_group_name_H-M   'P 1'
#
loop_
_entity.id
_entity.type
_entity.pdbx_description
1 polymer ?
#
loop_
_entity_poly.entity_id
_entity_poly.type
_entity_poly.pdbx_seq_one_letter_code
_entity_poly.pdbx_strand_id
1 'polypeptide(L)'
;MPPSPPKATKGTVRRSPGEKTLPKHGYAKTLAAQPVGSGAEIVSVEADLTRGLHNFSIVGLADKAVEEARDRVSAAIRHSGHKPPKQQNKRIVLSLSPADLRKEGSHYDLALALAYLIAAADL
;
A
#
# COMPACT_ATOMS: atom_id res chain seq x y z
N MET A 1 -27.39 14.15 -37.23
CA MET A 1 -26.98 13.90 -36.77
C MET A 1 -26.19 13.56 -36.21
N PRO A 2 -25.91 13.69 -36.02
CA PRO A 2 -25.08 13.27 -35.47
C PRO A 2 -24.69 12.88 -34.57
N PRO A 3 -24.40 12.68 -34.36
CA PRO A 3 -24.04 12.17 -33.49
C PRO A 3 -23.59 11.98 -32.56
N SER A 4 -23.47 12.03 -32.51
CA SER A 4 -23.01 11.84 -31.74
C SER A 4 -22.33 11.66 -31.16
N PRO A 5 -22.10 11.73 -31.05
CA PRO A 5 -21.37 11.49 -30.47
C PRO A 5 -20.89 11.28 -29.70
N PRO A 6 -20.69 11.42 -29.69
CA PRO A 6 -20.13 11.13 -29.01
C PRO A 6 -20.00 10.57 -28.12
N LYS A 7 -20.19 10.33 -28.11
CA LYS A 7 -20.01 9.90 -27.31
C LYS A 7 -19.10 9.47 -26.98
N ALA A 8 -18.90 9.50 -27.45
CA ALA A 8 -18.07 9.10 -27.20
C ALA A 8 -17.31 9.48 -26.53
N THR A 9 -17.32 9.93 -26.66
CA THR A 9 -16.65 10.35 -25.97
C THR A 9 -16.78 10.21 -24.74
N LYS A 10 -17.52 10.07 -24.47
CA LYS A 10 -17.59 9.92 -23.39
C LYS A 10 -17.05 9.07 -22.74
N GLY A 11 -17.18 8.72 -22.81
CA GLY A 11 -16.59 7.92 -22.08
C GLY A 11 -15.28 7.73 -22.33
N THR A 12 -15.12 8.20 -23.16
CA THR A 12 -13.92 8.10 -23.29
C THR A 12 -13.29 9.05 -22.69
N VAL A 13 -13.92 9.55 -22.48
CA VAL A 13 -13.43 10.35 -22.06
C VAL A 13 -12.42 10.41 -21.54
N ARG A 14 -12.33 10.79 -21.72
CA ARG A 14 -11.33 10.83 -21.31
C ARG A 14 -11.05 10.99 -20.02
N ARG A 15 -10.86 10.08 -19.49
CA ARG A 15 -10.39 10.12 -18.15
C ARG A 15 -8.98 10.61 -18.09
N SER A 16 -8.58 11.16 -16.93
CA SER A 16 -7.20 11.55 -16.74
C SER A 16 -6.33 10.30 -16.75
N PRO A 17 -5.05 10.44 -17.11
CA PRO A 17 -4.17 9.29 -17.06
C PRO A 17 -4.11 8.65 -15.67
N GLY A 18 -4.19 9.46 -14.61
CA GLY A 18 -4.17 8.90 -13.27
C GLY A 18 -5.35 7.99 -13.00
N GLU A 19 -6.52 8.37 -13.50
CA GLU A 19 -7.70 7.54 -13.33
C GLU A 19 -7.58 6.26 -14.12
N LYS A 20 -7.00 6.35 -15.30
CA LYS A 20 -6.85 5.18 -16.13
C LYS A 20 -5.90 4.17 -15.54
N THR A 21 -4.98 4.63 -14.70
CA THR A 21 -3.99 3.76 -14.11
C THR A 21 -4.44 3.18 -12.79
N LEU A 22 -5.66 3.47 -12.34
CA LEU A 22 -6.18 2.81 -11.15
C LEU A 22 -6.18 1.32 -11.40
N PRO A 23 -5.45 0.57 -10.59
CA PRO A 23 -5.33 -0.85 -10.83
C PRO A 23 -6.62 -1.57 -10.48
N LYS A 24 -6.81 -2.75 -11.05
CA LYS A 24 -7.90 -3.61 -10.65
C LYS A 24 -7.69 -4.15 -9.26
N HIS A 25 -6.50 -4.01 -8.75
CA HIS A 25 -6.16 -4.31 -7.37
C HIS A 25 -5.77 -2.99 -6.70
N GLY A 26 -5.70 -2.99 -5.40
CA GLY A 26 -5.36 -1.78 -4.68
C GLY A 26 -3.87 -1.51 -4.69
N TYR A 27 -3.53 -0.23 -4.69
CA TYR A 27 -2.14 0.20 -4.63
C TYR A 27 -2.07 1.52 -3.88
N ALA A 28 -1.05 1.68 -3.05
CA ALA A 28 -0.81 2.95 -2.38
C ALA A 28 0.66 3.04 -1.99
N LYS A 29 1.12 4.26 -1.78
CA LYS A 29 2.48 4.53 -1.36
C LYS A 29 2.47 5.53 -0.23
N THR A 30 3.22 5.22 0.81
CA THR A 30 3.44 6.14 1.91
C THR A 30 4.93 6.25 2.16
N LEU A 31 5.32 7.16 3.03
CA LEU A 31 6.72 7.40 3.32
C LEU A 31 6.98 7.26 4.82
N ALA A 32 8.15 6.76 5.14
CA ALA A 32 8.63 6.69 6.51
C ALA A 32 10.06 7.21 6.52
N ALA A 33 10.58 7.48 7.71
CA ALA A 33 11.95 7.93 7.87
C ALA A 33 12.65 6.98 8.82
N GLN A 34 13.85 6.60 8.47
CA GLN A 34 14.67 5.75 9.33
C GLN A 34 15.91 6.51 9.74
N PRO A 35 16.20 6.56 11.04
CA PRO A 35 17.44 7.18 11.49
C PRO A 35 18.65 6.43 10.95
N VAL A 36 19.62 7.16 10.44
CA VAL A 36 20.86 6.59 9.94
C VAL A 36 21.96 7.55 10.37
N GLY A 37 22.82 7.09 11.29
CA GLY A 37 23.83 7.97 11.86
C GLY A 37 23.18 9.17 12.52
N SER A 38 23.59 10.37 12.14
CA SER A 38 23.02 11.60 12.68
C SER A 38 21.92 12.17 11.81
N GLY A 39 21.53 11.45 10.76
CA GLY A 39 20.49 11.90 9.85
C GLY A 39 19.38 10.88 9.73
N ALA A 40 18.68 10.92 8.60
CA ALA A 40 17.63 10.00 8.33
C ALA A 40 17.52 9.72 6.84
N GLU A 41 17.04 8.52 6.52
CA GLU A 41 16.77 8.13 5.15
C GLU A 41 15.27 8.03 4.97
N ILE A 42 14.79 8.49 3.85
CA ILE A 42 13.37 8.33 3.50
C ILE A 42 13.19 6.95 2.92
N VAL A 43 12.21 6.24 3.45
CA VAL A 43 11.87 4.90 2.98
C VAL A 43 10.47 4.95 2.39
N SER A 44 10.33 4.47 1.17
CA SER A 44 9.01 4.34 0.55
C SER A 44 8.37 3.03 0.96
N VAL A 45 7.09 3.10 1.28
CA VAL A 45 6.31 1.92 1.62
C VAL A 45 5.21 1.81 0.57
N GLU A 46 5.24 0.75 -0.23
CA GLU A 46 4.25 0.54 -1.28
C GLU A 46 3.42 -0.68 -0.94
N ALA A 47 2.11 -0.51 -0.94
CA ALA A 47 1.18 -1.60 -0.69
C ALA A 47 0.56 -2.01 -2.02
N ASP A 48 0.55 -3.31 -2.28
CA ASP A 48 0.00 -3.87 -3.49
C ASP A 48 -0.94 -5.02 -3.09
N LEU A 49 -2.22 -4.85 -3.39
CA LEU A 49 -3.25 -5.81 -3.03
C LEU A 49 -3.81 -6.43 -4.30
N THR A 50 -3.66 -7.73 -4.44
CA THR A 50 -4.20 -8.45 -5.59
C THR A 50 -5.11 -9.56 -5.09
N ARG A 51 -5.99 -10.02 -5.98
CA ARG A 51 -6.87 -11.13 -5.64
C ARG A 51 -6.07 -12.41 -5.53
N GLY A 52 -6.55 -13.30 -4.70
CA GLY A 52 -5.95 -14.61 -4.57
C GLY A 52 -6.01 -15.11 -3.14
N LEU A 53 -5.29 -16.19 -2.90
CA LEU A 53 -5.19 -16.72 -1.55
C LEU A 53 -4.54 -15.67 -0.67
N HIS A 54 -5.06 -15.54 0.53
CA HIS A 54 -4.55 -14.57 1.45
C HIS A 54 -3.07 -14.82 1.73
N ASN A 55 -2.29 -13.76 1.65
CA ASN A 55 -0.89 -13.77 2.01
C ASN A 55 -0.51 -12.34 2.34
N PHE A 56 0.23 -12.16 3.42
CA PHE A 56 0.63 -10.83 3.85
C PHE A 56 2.14 -10.87 4.06
N SER A 57 2.87 -10.19 3.20
CA SER A 57 4.33 -10.19 3.27
C SER A 57 4.88 -8.77 3.27
N ILE A 58 6.02 -8.60 3.93
CA ILE A 58 6.78 -7.37 3.94
C ILE A 58 8.13 -7.68 3.34
N VAL A 59 8.52 -6.96 2.30
CA VAL A 59 9.76 -7.22 1.59
C VAL A 59 10.63 -5.96 1.54
N GLY A 60 11.93 -6.13 1.36
CA GLY A 60 12.85 -5.01 1.22
C GLY A 60 13.86 -4.92 2.36
N LEU A 61 14.57 -6.00 2.68
CA LEU A 61 15.57 -6.04 3.73
C LEU A 61 15.01 -5.62 5.09
N ALA A 62 13.83 -6.13 5.41
CA ALA A 62 13.20 -5.86 6.70
C ALA A 62 13.83 -6.72 7.78
N ASP A 63 14.17 -6.13 8.91
CA ASP A 63 14.65 -6.94 10.03
C ASP A 63 13.45 -7.58 10.75
N LYS A 64 13.74 -8.34 11.81
CA LYS A 64 12.69 -9.05 12.50
C LYS A 64 11.65 -8.11 13.10
N ALA A 65 12.09 -6.98 13.62
CA ALA A 65 11.15 -6.01 14.22
C ALA A 65 10.20 -5.45 13.16
N VAL A 66 10.71 -5.19 11.96
CA VAL A 66 9.86 -4.71 10.88
C VAL A 66 8.91 -5.81 10.44
N GLU A 67 9.39 -7.05 10.35
CA GLU A 67 8.51 -8.14 9.97
C GLU A 67 7.42 -8.41 10.99
N GLU A 68 7.72 -8.22 12.26
CA GLU A 68 6.74 -8.37 13.31
C GLU A 68 5.66 -7.29 13.26
N ALA A 69 5.91 -6.21 12.51
CA ALA A 69 4.92 -5.18 12.37
C ALA A 69 3.63 -5.70 11.73
N ARG A 70 3.69 -6.82 11.01
CA ARG A 70 2.48 -7.41 10.44
C ARG A 70 1.42 -7.63 11.51
N ASP A 71 1.81 -8.18 12.65
CA ASP A 71 0.86 -8.46 13.70
C ASP A 71 0.39 -7.20 14.39
N ARG A 72 1.31 -6.26 14.65
CA ARG A 72 0.94 -5.02 15.30
C ARG A 72 0.00 -4.19 14.43
N VAL A 73 0.32 -4.09 13.15
CA VAL A 73 -0.47 -3.32 12.21
C VAL A 73 -1.86 -3.95 12.05
N SER A 74 -1.91 -5.27 11.91
CA SER A 74 -3.19 -5.96 11.78
C SER A 74 -4.08 -5.73 13.00
N ALA A 75 -3.49 -5.80 14.19
CA ALA A 75 -4.24 -5.57 15.42
C ALA A 75 -4.75 -4.12 15.50
N ALA A 76 -3.89 -3.17 15.14
CA ALA A 76 -4.27 -1.76 15.19
C ALA A 76 -5.40 -1.46 14.21
N ILE A 77 -5.33 -2.03 13.02
CA ILE A 77 -6.35 -1.85 12.01
C ILE A 77 -7.69 -2.40 12.50
N ARG A 78 -7.66 -3.60 13.07
CA ARG A 78 -8.89 -4.21 13.59
C ARG A 78 -9.48 -3.38 14.72
N HIS A 79 -8.65 -2.93 15.65
CA HIS A 79 -9.14 -2.17 16.79
C HIS A 79 -9.63 -0.77 16.39
N SER A 80 -9.23 -0.29 15.23
CA SER A 80 -9.70 0.99 14.71
C SER A 80 -11.02 0.87 13.98
N GLY A 81 -11.57 -0.33 13.87
CA GLY A 81 -12.84 -0.54 13.20
C GLY A 81 -12.72 -0.79 11.71
N HIS A 82 -11.50 -0.93 11.19
CA HIS A 82 -11.29 -1.25 9.79
C HIS A 82 -11.08 -2.74 9.64
N LYS A 83 -11.25 -3.21 8.41
CA LYS A 83 -11.11 -4.63 8.11
C LYS A 83 -9.64 -5.00 8.03
N PRO A 84 -9.15 -5.89 8.90
CA PRO A 84 -7.74 -6.26 8.88
C PRO A 84 -7.39 -7.16 7.69
N PRO A 85 -6.10 -7.29 7.38
CA PRO A 85 -5.67 -8.09 6.21
C PRO A 85 -6.20 -9.52 6.21
N LYS A 86 -6.28 -10.16 7.36
CA LYS A 86 -6.72 -11.55 7.42
C LYS A 86 -8.13 -11.77 6.94
N GLN A 87 -8.96 -10.72 6.97
CA GLN A 87 -10.35 -10.83 6.55
C GLN A 87 -10.53 -10.51 5.08
N GLN A 88 -9.42 -10.30 4.37
CA GLN A 88 -9.45 -10.04 2.94
C GLN A 88 -8.96 -11.28 2.20
N ASN A 89 -9.66 -11.64 1.14
CA ASN A 89 -9.18 -12.68 0.24
C ASN A 89 -8.24 -12.05 -0.75
N LYS A 90 -7.13 -11.54 -0.24
CA LYS A 90 -6.19 -10.80 -1.07
C LYS A 90 -4.77 -11.13 -0.70
N ARG A 91 -3.94 -11.05 -1.70
CA ARG A 91 -2.52 -11.14 -1.53
C ARG A 91 -2.00 -9.73 -1.30
N ILE A 92 -1.35 -9.53 -0.17
CA ILE A 92 -0.90 -8.20 0.25
C ILE A 92 0.62 -8.21 0.32
N VAL A 93 1.25 -7.33 -0.44
CA VAL A 93 2.69 -7.18 -0.41
C VAL A 93 3.00 -5.73 -0.05
N LEU A 94 3.75 -5.56 1.03
CA LEU A 94 4.23 -4.24 1.43
C LEU A 94 5.72 -4.19 1.13
N SER A 95 6.09 -3.35 0.18
CA SER A 95 7.47 -3.26 -0.30
C SER A 95 8.14 -2.01 0.26
N LEU A 96 9.32 -2.18 0.82
CA LEU A 96 10.08 -1.08 1.42
C LEU A 96 11.29 -0.79 0.54
N SER A 97 11.48 0.46 0.19
CA SER A 97 12.59 0.91 -0.66
C SER A 97 13.34 2.05 -0.02
N PRO A 98 14.62 2.20 -0.30
CA PRO A 98 15.42 1.48 -1.29
C PRO A 98 15.80 0.08 -0.83
N ALA A 99 16.07 -0.78 -1.80
CA ALA A 99 16.32 -2.19 -1.50
C ALA A 99 17.67 -2.45 -0.82
N ASP A 100 18.60 -1.52 -0.94
CA ASP A 100 19.92 -1.68 -0.37
C ASP A 100 20.04 -1.14 1.05
N LEU A 101 18.99 -0.55 1.58
CA LEU A 101 18.96 -0.07 2.96
C LEU A 101 18.25 -1.08 3.84
N ARG A 102 18.90 -1.52 4.89
CA ARG A 102 18.28 -2.42 5.85
C ARG A 102 17.28 -1.64 6.71
N LYS A 103 16.03 -2.10 6.75
CA LYS A 103 14.98 -1.43 7.51
C LYS A 103 14.92 -2.05 8.90
N GLU A 104 14.94 -1.21 9.92
CA GLU A 104 15.05 -1.65 11.30
C GLU A 104 14.07 -0.92 12.19
N GLY A 105 13.68 -1.59 13.27
CA GLY A 105 12.91 -0.98 14.32
C GLY A 105 11.43 -0.91 14.01
N SER A 106 10.73 -0.10 14.78
CA SER A 106 9.28 0.00 14.70
C SER A 106 8.80 1.29 14.07
N HIS A 107 9.67 1.95 13.32
CA HIS A 107 9.35 3.26 12.72
C HIS A 107 8.36 3.16 11.57
N TYR A 108 8.06 1.97 11.11
CA TYR A 108 7.29 1.77 9.89
C TYR A 108 5.83 1.46 10.13
N ASP A 109 5.45 1.20 11.38
CA ASP A 109 4.11 0.70 11.67
C ASP A 109 3.01 1.59 11.10
N LEU A 110 3.12 2.90 11.31
CA LEU A 110 2.09 3.80 10.81
C LEU A 110 2.07 3.84 9.30
N ALA A 111 3.24 3.93 8.67
CA ALA A 111 3.31 3.98 7.21
C ALA A 111 2.78 2.70 6.58
N LEU A 112 3.07 1.55 7.20
CA LEU A 112 2.55 0.27 6.72
C LEU A 112 1.03 0.23 6.84
N ALA A 113 0.49 0.66 7.98
CA ALA A 113 -0.95 0.65 8.18
C ALA A 113 -1.65 1.57 7.20
N LEU A 114 -1.13 2.77 7.01
CA LEU A 114 -1.75 3.72 6.09
C LEU A 114 -1.67 3.25 4.66
N ALA A 115 -0.53 2.69 4.24
CA ALA A 115 -0.40 2.18 2.88
C ALA A 115 -1.43 1.09 2.62
N TYR A 116 -1.59 0.17 3.58
CA TYR A 116 -2.58 -0.89 3.44
C TYR A 116 -4.00 -0.32 3.35
N LEU A 117 -4.35 0.59 4.26
CA LEU A 117 -5.71 1.12 4.30
C LEU A 117 -6.05 1.92 3.05
N ILE A 118 -5.10 2.69 2.54
CA ILE A 118 -5.35 3.45 1.33
C ILE A 118 -5.47 2.50 0.14
N ALA A 119 -4.59 1.50 0.06
CA ALA A 119 -4.65 0.54 -1.04
C ALA A 119 -5.94 -0.25 -1.02
N ALA A 120 -6.45 -0.54 0.17
CA ALA A 120 -7.71 -1.27 0.31
C ALA A 120 -8.92 -0.36 0.12
N ALA A 121 -8.69 0.94 -0.08
CA ALA A 121 -9.75 1.94 -0.22
C ALA A 121 -10.64 1.99 1.02
N ASP A 122 -10.04 1.79 2.18
CA ASP A 122 -10.76 1.75 3.44
C ASP A 122 -10.49 2.98 4.30
N LEU A 123 -9.79 3.94 3.73
CA LEU A 123 -9.45 5.16 4.45
C LEU A 123 -9.91 6.38 3.67
#